data_6eee755d26e77692a1404393508aee5b
#
_entry.id   6eee755d26e77692a1404393508aee5b
#
_cell.length_a   1.000
_cell.length_b   1.000
_cell.length_c   1.000
_cell.angle_alpha   90.00
_cell.angle_beta   90.00
_cell.angle_gamma   90.00
#
_symmetry.space_group_name_H-M   'P 1'
#
loop_
_entity.id
_entity.type
_entity.pdbx_description
1 polymer ?
#
loop_
_entity_poly.entity_id
_entity_poly.type
_entity_poly.pdbx_seq_one_letter_code
_entity_poly.pdbx_strand_id
1 'polypeptide(L)'
;QPNQSVILDAGSTIFHVARYLEAKSPQIITNSLPVANLFSSNSRVEVVLSGGVIYPRLEVLVGPLAVEAFSRIHADVAIMSSGGITPEGITNSHGLLIEIQRAMIQAARRVIFCLDHTKLGRNPFPLFANWIRWMSW
;
A
#
# COMPACT_ATOMS: atom_id res chain seq x y z
N GLN A 1 -3.38 -13.61 12.38
CA GLN A 1 -4.76 -13.95 12.02
C GLN A 1 -4.88 -14.13 10.53
N PRO A 2 -5.45 -15.24 10.07
CA PRO A 2 -5.55 -15.48 8.63
C PRO A 2 -6.47 -14.49 7.92
N ASN A 3 -7.31 -13.78 8.63
CA ASN A 3 -8.24 -12.83 8.01
C ASN A 3 -7.84 -11.38 8.24
N GLN A 4 -6.57 -11.15 8.49
CA GLN A 4 -6.10 -9.79 8.71
C GLN A 4 -6.20 -8.98 7.43
N SER A 5 -6.62 -7.71 7.55
CA SER A 5 -6.75 -6.82 6.41
C SER A 5 -5.57 -5.86 6.35
N VAL A 6 -5.01 -5.71 5.17
CA VAL A 6 -3.79 -4.94 4.96
C VAL A 6 -4.00 -3.96 3.83
N ILE A 7 -3.79 -2.68 4.12
CA ILE A 7 -3.76 -1.66 3.09
C ILE A 7 -2.33 -1.57 2.57
N LEU A 8 -2.18 -1.61 1.25
CA LEU A 8 -0.87 -1.47 0.62
C LEU A 8 -0.86 -0.19 -0.22
N ASP A 9 0.10 0.68 0.07
CA ASP A 9 0.38 1.85 -0.74
C ASP A 9 1.00 1.41 -2.06
N ALA A 10 1.57 2.33 -2.81
CA ALA A 10 2.15 2.04 -4.11
C ALA A 10 3.67 2.15 -4.05
N GLY A 11 4.32 1.74 -5.13
CA GLY A 11 5.77 1.86 -5.27
C GLY A 11 6.44 0.50 -5.28
N SER A 12 7.69 0.49 -5.73
CA SER A 12 8.43 -0.76 -5.91
C SER A 12 8.68 -1.49 -4.59
N THR A 13 8.96 -0.73 -3.53
CA THR A 13 9.19 -1.32 -2.21
C THR A 13 7.94 -2.03 -1.72
N ILE A 14 6.79 -1.40 -1.87
CA ILE A 14 5.52 -2.00 -1.45
C ILE A 14 5.20 -3.23 -2.30
N PHE A 15 5.52 -3.18 -3.59
CA PHE A 15 5.30 -4.32 -4.45
C PHE A 15 6.08 -5.54 -3.96
N HIS A 16 7.32 -5.34 -3.52
CA HIS A 16 8.12 -6.43 -2.97
C HIS A 16 7.52 -6.97 -1.66
N VAL A 17 7.04 -6.08 -0.81
CA VAL A 17 6.36 -6.50 0.43
C VAL A 17 5.13 -7.33 0.10
N ALA A 18 4.38 -6.91 -0.92
CA ALA A 18 3.17 -7.62 -1.31
C ALA A 18 3.46 -9.08 -1.68
N ARG A 19 4.59 -9.33 -2.32
CA ARG A 19 4.95 -10.69 -2.69
C ARG A 19 5.13 -11.60 -1.48
N TYR A 20 5.63 -11.05 -0.38
CA TYR A 20 5.74 -11.83 0.85
C TYR A 20 4.38 -12.11 1.47
N LEU A 21 3.44 -11.20 1.29
CA LEU A 21 2.12 -11.36 1.89
C LEU A 21 1.27 -12.40 1.20
N GLU A 22 1.62 -12.80 -0.01
CA GLU A 22 0.87 -13.83 -0.73
C GLU A 22 0.70 -15.11 0.10
N ALA A 23 1.74 -15.50 0.82
CA ALA A 23 1.74 -16.72 1.60
C ALA A 23 0.88 -16.61 2.85
N LYS A 24 0.51 -15.41 3.25
CA LYS A 24 -0.27 -15.17 4.48
C LYS A 24 -1.76 -15.13 4.24
N SER A 25 -2.19 -15.12 2.98
CA SER A 25 -3.61 -15.09 2.60
C SER A 25 -4.41 -13.98 3.29
N PRO A 26 -3.92 -12.73 3.29
CA PRO A 26 -4.67 -11.64 3.90
C PRO A 26 -5.73 -11.11 2.95
N GLN A 27 -6.54 -10.18 3.45
CA GLN A 27 -7.34 -9.32 2.60
C GLN A 27 -6.49 -8.11 2.26
N ILE A 28 -6.29 -7.84 0.98
CA ILE A 28 -5.47 -6.72 0.52
C ILE A 28 -6.38 -5.62 0.02
N ILE A 29 -6.11 -4.40 0.45
CA ILE A 29 -6.82 -3.21 -0.01
C ILE A 29 -5.78 -2.24 -0.54
N THR A 30 -5.93 -1.84 -1.79
CA THR A 30 -4.89 -1.03 -2.42
C THR A 30 -5.48 -0.11 -3.48
N ASN A 31 -4.74 0.95 -3.77
CA ASN A 31 -5.02 1.80 -4.94
C ASN A 31 -3.97 1.60 -6.03
N SER A 32 -3.10 0.62 -5.87
CA SER A 32 -2.01 0.36 -6.82
C SER A 32 -2.44 -0.69 -7.82
N LEU A 33 -2.38 -0.35 -9.11
CA LEU A 33 -2.68 -1.31 -10.16
C LEU A 33 -1.69 -2.47 -10.20
N PRO A 34 -0.36 -2.23 -10.10
CA PRO A 34 0.57 -3.36 -10.06
C PRO A 34 0.34 -4.30 -8.88
N VAL A 35 0.04 -3.77 -7.70
CA VAL A 35 -0.23 -4.62 -6.54
C VAL A 35 -1.49 -5.44 -6.76
N ALA A 36 -2.55 -4.80 -7.24
CA ALA A 36 -3.79 -5.53 -7.51
C ALA A 36 -3.57 -6.62 -8.55
N ASN A 37 -2.81 -6.31 -9.58
CA ASN A 37 -2.53 -7.27 -10.64
C ASN A 37 -1.71 -8.46 -10.14
N LEU A 38 -0.80 -8.23 -9.21
CA LEU A 38 0.00 -9.30 -8.62
C LEU A 38 -0.87 -10.39 -8.02
N PHE A 39 -1.96 -10.01 -7.37
CA PHE A 39 -2.83 -10.96 -6.69
C PHE A 39 -4.04 -11.40 -7.51
N SER A 40 -4.22 -10.85 -8.70
CA SER A 40 -5.48 -11.00 -9.44
C SER A 40 -5.82 -12.45 -9.79
N SER A 41 -4.81 -13.32 -9.91
CA SER A 41 -5.03 -14.72 -10.22
C SER A 41 -4.86 -15.64 -9.00
N ASN A 42 -4.67 -15.06 -7.82
CA ASN A 42 -4.48 -15.84 -6.60
C ASN A 42 -5.79 -15.94 -5.83
N SER A 43 -6.43 -17.10 -5.89
CA SER A 43 -7.73 -17.26 -5.29
C SER A 43 -7.72 -17.27 -3.76
N ARG A 44 -6.52 -17.31 -3.15
CA ARG A 44 -6.40 -17.31 -1.69
C ARG A 44 -6.37 -15.92 -1.10
N VAL A 45 -6.17 -14.90 -1.94
CA VAL A 45 -6.06 -13.52 -1.48
C VAL A 45 -7.23 -12.73 -2.03
N GLU A 46 -7.98 -12.12 -1.14
CA GLU A 46 -9.03 -11.20 -1.55
C GLU A 46 -8.42 -9.83 -1.76
N VAL A 47 -8.61 -9.26 -2.94
CA VAL A 47 -8.06 -7.94 -3.27
C VAL A 47 -9.20 -6.97 -3.49
N VAL A 48 -9.17 -5.88 -2.77
CA VAL A 48 -10.09 -4.77 -2.94
C VAL A 48 -9.32 -3.60 -3.55
N LEU A 49 -9.68 -3.23 -4.76
CA LEU A 49 -9.09 -2.09 -5.42
C LEU A 49 -10.01 -0.88 -5.18
N SER A 50 -9.42 0.25 -4.79
CA SER A 50 -10.20 1.39 -4.33
C SER A 50 -11.14 1.99 -5.37
N GLY A 51 -10.78 1.86 -6.64
CA GLY A 51 -11.44 2.65 -7.67
C GLY A 51 -10.92 4.08 -7.68
N GLY A 52 -11.39 4.85 -8.63
CA GLY A 52 -10.96 6.23 -8.78
C GLY A 52 -10.39 6.52 -10.15
N VAL A 53 -9.61 7.58 -10.24
CA VAL A 53 -9.01 8.04 -11.49
C VAL A 53 -7.58 7.55 -11.57
N ILE A 54 -7.19 7.01 -12.71
CA ILE A 54 -5.83 6.50 -12.90
C ILE A 54 -4.86 7.68 -13.03
N TYR A 55 -3.81 7.63 -12.21
CA TYR A 55 -2.67 8.53 -12.32
C TYR A 55 -1.60 7.78 -13.13
N PRO A 56 -1.43 8.09 -14.42
CA PRO A 56 -0.74 7.17 -15.34
C PRO A 56 0.70 6.84 -14.96
N ARG A 57 1.46 7.85 -14.55
CA ARG A 57 2.89 7.65 -14.29
C ARG A 57 3.17 6.68 -13.16
N LEU A 58 2.30 6.66 -12.16
CA LEU A 58 2.51 5.83 -10.98
C LEU A 58 1.60 4.62 -10.96
N GLU A 59 0.70 4.52 -11.93
CA GLU A 59 -0.25 3.40 -12.02
C GLU A 59 -1.04 3.22 -10.75
N VAL A 60 -1.49 4.34 -10.18
CA VAL A 60 -2.31 4.33 -8.97
C VAL A 60 -3.62 5.04 -9.23
N LEU A 61 -4.59 4.75 -8.36
CA LEU A 61 -5.89 5.38 -8.41
C LEU A 61 -5.94 6.48 -7.37
N VAL A 62 -6.45 7.63 -7.78
CA VAL A 62 -6.53 8.82 -6.93
C VAL A 62 -7.90 9.46 -7.09
N GLY A 63 -8.12 10.55 -6.35
CA GLY A 63 -9.31 11.36 -6.47
C GLY A 63 -10.38 10.98 -5.47
N PRO A 64 -11.55 11.66 -5.55
CA PRO A 64 -12.58 11.51 -4.51
C PRO A 64 -13.11 10.10 -4.35
N LEU A 65 -13.26 9.34 -5.44
CA LEU A 65 -13.77 7.99 -5.33
C LEU A 65 -12.81 7.09 -4.57
N ALA A 66 -11.51 7.24 -4.83
CA ALA A 66 -10.50 6.46 -4.12
C ALA A 66 -10.46 6.83 -2.65
N VAL A 67 -10.49 8.13 -2.35
CA VAL A 67 -10.50 8.59 -0.97
C VAL A 67 -11.74 8.09 -0.24
N GLU A 68 -12.90 8.17 -0.88
CA GLU A 68 -14.13 7.71 -0.26
C GLU A 68 -14.08 6.21 0.04
N ALA A 69 -13.49 5.42 -0.85
CA ALA A 69 -13.36 3.99 -0.61
C ALA A 69 -12.62 3.73 0.69
N PHE A 70 -11.49 4.40 0.89
CA PHE A 70 -10.72 4.22 2.13
C PHE A 70 -11.43 4.78 3.35
N SER A 71 -12.27 5.79 3.18
CA SER A 71 -13.01 6.34 4.34
C SER A 71 -14.03 5.35 4.90
N ARG A 72 -14.39 4.33 4.14
CA ARG A 72 -15.37 3.33 4.55
C ARG A 72 -14.72 2.04 5.00
N ILE A 73 -13.40 1.99 5.03
CA ILE A 73 -12.64 0.78 5.34
C ILE A 73 -12.03 0.90 6.72
N HIS A 74 -12.00 -0.22 7.44
CA HIS A 74 -11.27 -0.34 8.68
C HIS A 74 -10.32 -1.50 8.53
N ALA A 75 -9.04 -1.19 8.35
CA ALA A 75 -8.02 -2.20 8.13
C ALA A 75 -7.17 -2.40 9.38
N ASP A 76 -6.56 -3.56 9.49
CA ASP A 76 -5.69 -3.84 10.63
C ASP A 76 -4.37 -3.08 10.53
N VAL A 77 -3.81 -3.01 9.32
CA VAL A 77 -2.53 -2.36 9.13
C VAL A 77 -2.47 -1.71 7.74
N ALA A 78 -1.77 -0.59 7.67
CA ALA A 78 -1.42 0.03 6.39
C ALA A 78 0.09 0.04 6.24
N ILE A 79 0.57 -0.45 5.13
CA ILE A 79 1.99 -0.44 4.81
C ILE A 79 2.20 0.63 3.76
N MET A 80 2.88 1.70 4.15
CA MET A 80 3.00 2.91 3.36
C MET A 80 4.41 3.10 2.84
N SER A 81 4.50 3.70 1.67
CA SER A 81 5.78 4.09 1.11
C SER A 81 6.13 5.49 1.58
N SER A 82 7.33 5.67 2.09
CA SER A 82 7.79 6.98 2.56
C SER A 82 8.62 7.71 1.51
N GLY A 83 8.93 7.06 0.38
CA GLY A 83 9.81 7.63 -0.62
C GLY A 83 9.15 8.30 -1.80
N GLY A 84 7.83 8.39 -1.81
CA GLY A 84 7.09 8.79 -2.99
C GLY A 84 6.99 10.28 -3.24
N ILE A 85 7.22 11.10 -2.22
CA ILE A 85 7.03 12.54 -2.33
C ILE A 85 8.27 13.25 -1.82
N THR A 86 8.88 14.08 -2.67
CA THR A 86 10.01 14.89 -2.27
C THR A 86 9.58 16.35 -2.14
N PRO A 87 10.26 17.15 -1.31
CA PRO A 87 9.88 18.55 -1.14
C PRO A 87 9.87 19.33 -2.45
N GLU A 88 10.85 19.09 -3.31
CA GLU A 88 10.92 19.83 -4.55
C GLU A 88 9.92 19.36 -5.59
N GLY A 89 9.26 18.24 -5.37
CA GLY A 89 8.30 17.70 -6.30
C GLY A 89 6.85 17.93 -5.93
N ILE A 90 6.58 18.78 -4.95
CA ILE A 90 5.21 19.02 -4.53
C ILE A 90 4.50 19.90 -5.54
N THR A 91 3.50 19.32 -6.19
CA THR A 91 2.68 20.00 -7.18
C THR A 91 1.21 19.67 -6.88
N ASN A 92 0.32 20.21 -7.70
CA ASN A 92 -1.10 19.86 -7.57
C ASN A 92 -1.35 18.36 -7.74
N SER A 93 -0.57 17.72 -8.59
CA SER A 93 -0.65 16.27 -8.76
C SER A 93 -0.28 15.55 -7.47
N HIS A 94 0.75 16.02 -6.80
CA HIS A 94 1.17 15.44 -5.54
C HIS A 94 0.12 15.62 -4.45
N GLY A 95 -0.69 16.68 -4.55
CA GLY A 95 -1.80 16.86 -3.62
C GLY A 95 -2.76 15.69 -3.62
N LEU A 96 -3.05 15.14 -4.82
CA LEU A 96 -3.91 13.97 -4.92
C LEU A 96 -3.29 12.75 -4.25
N LEU A 97 -1.97 12.59 -4.38
CA LEU A 97 -1.27 11.47 -3.74
C LEU A 97 -1.26 11.61 -2.22
N ILE A 98 -1.05 12.82 -1.73
CA ILE A 98 -1.07 13.07 -0.29
C ILE A 98 -2.45 12.78 0.28
N GLU A 99 -3.49 13.19 -0.43
CA GLU A 99 -4.85 12.99 0.03
C GLU A 99 -5.19 11.52 0.18
N ILE A 100 -4.80 10.71 -0.81
CA ILE A 100 -5.09 9.28 -0.76
C ILE A 100 -4.27 8.58 0.33
N GLN A 101 -3.02 8.99 0.51
CA GLN A 101 -2.19 8.41 1.56
C GLN A 101 -2.74 8.74 2.94
N ARG A 102 -3.23 9.96 3.13
CA ARG A 102 -3.85 10.34 4.39
C ARG A 102 -5.08 9.48 4.67
N ALA A 103 -5.88 9.22 3.65
CA ALA A 103 -7.06 8.38 3.81
C ALA A 103 -6.69 6.95 4.21
N MET A 104 -5.62 6.42 3.61
CA MET A 104 -5.14 5.08 3.97
C MET A 104 -4.71 5.02 5.43
N ILE A 105 -3.97 6.03 5.88
CA ILE A 105 -3.48 6.09 7.25
C ILE A 105 -4.65 6.12 8.23
N GLN A 106 -5.67 6.92 7.93
CA GLN A 106 -6.83 7.03 8.80
C GLN A 106 -7.67 5.76 8.83
N ALA A 107 -7.57 4.94 7.80
CA ALA A 107 -8.37 3.72 7.71
C ALA A 107 -7.76 2.54 8.48
N ALA A 108 -6.52 2.65 8.93
CA ALA A 108 -5.82 1.53 9.52
C ALA A 108 -5.61 1.73 11.02
N ARG A 109 -5.62 0.61 11.74
CA ARG A 109 -5.34 0.64 13.17
C ARG A 109 -3.85 0.85 13.44
N ARG A 110 -3.01 0.34 12.55
CA ARG A 110 -1.56 0.48 12.66
C ARG A 110 -1.00 0.89 11.31
N VAL A 111 0.09 1.66 11.34
CA VAL A 111 0.71 2.14 10.12
C VAL A 111 2.20 1.81 10.18
N ILE A 112 2.69 1.21 9.10
CA ILE A 112 4.11 0.89 8.95
C ILE A 112 4.60 1.64 7.73
N PHE A 113 5.67 2.40 7.88
CA PHE A 113 6.30 3.08 6.75
C PHE A 113 7.52 2.30 6.30
N CYS A 114 7.57 2.02 5.00
CA CYS A 114 8.70 1.33 4.38
C CYS A 114 9.56 2.34 3.67
N LEU A 115 10.83 2.40 4.06
CA LEU A 115 11.78 3.27 3.40
C LEU A 115 12.23 2.65 2.09
N ASP A 116 12.48 3.52 1.11
CA ASP A 116 13.06 3.08 -0.15
C ASP A 116 14.48 2.60 0.12
N HIS A 117 14.76 1.36 -0.23
CA HIS A 117 16.05 0.74 0.05
C HIS A 117 17.20 1.44 -0.67
N THR A 118 16.94 2.10 -1.78
CA THR A 118 17.99 2.84 -2.47
C THR A 118 18.49 4.02 -1.65
N LYS A 119 17.64 4.58 -0.82
CA LYS A 119 18.03 5.70 0.06
C LYS A 119 18.84 5.24 1.25
N LEU A 120 18.68 3.99 1.63
CA LEU A 120 19.42 3.44 2.75
C LEU A 120 20.77 2.86 2.34
N GLY A 121 20.97 2.66 1.04
CA GLY A 121 22.20 2.09 0.53
C GLY A 121 22.42 0.63 0.90
N ARG A 122 21.38 -0.06 1.30
CA ARG A 122 21.46 -1.47 1.65
C ARG A 122 20.08 -2.12 1.54
N ASN A 123 20.09 -3.43 1.53
CA ASN A 123 18.89 -4.21 1.39
C ASN A 123 18.06 -4.16 2.67
N PRO A 124 16.81 -3.69 2.61
CA PRO A 124 15.94 -3.61 3.79
C PRO A 124 15.14 -4.87 4.08
N PHE A 125 15.33 -5.93 3.33
CA PHE A 125 14.53 -7.15 3.48
C PHE A 125 14.51 -7.71 4.90
N PRO A 126 15.61 -7.68 5.66
CA PRO A 126 15.52 -8.17 7.04
C PRO A 126 14.49 -7.42 7.88
N LEU A 127 14.37 -6.10 7.69
CA LEU A 127 13.37 -5.31 8.41
C LEU A 127 11.96 -5.68 7.95
N PHE A 128 11.76 -5.82 6.65
CA PHE A 128 10.45 -6.20 6.12
C PHE A 128 10.07 -7.59 6.62
N ALA A 129 11.00 -8.51 6.65
CA ALA A 129 10.73 -9.86 7.12
C ALA A 129 10.27 -9.84 8.58
N ASN A 130 10.89 -9.00 9.40
CA ASN A 130 10.49 -8.87 10.79
C ASN A 130 9.08 -8.28 10.92
N TRP A 131 8.77 -7.27 10.13
CA TRP A 131 7.44 -6.67 10.15
C TRP A 131 6.37 -7.67 9.70
N ILE A 132 6.65 -8.42 8.65
CA ILE A 132 5.72 -9.43 8.15
C ILE A 132 5.52 -10.53 9.20
N ARG A 133 6.60 -10.94 9.86
CA ARG A 133 6.51 -11.91 10.94
C ARG A 133 5.67 -11.38 12.10
N TRP A 134 5.87 -10.10 12.41
CA TRP A 134 5.11 -9.46 13.48
C TRP A 134 3.62 -9.40 13.13
N MET A 135 3.28 -9.21 11.86
CA MET A 135 1.92 -9.22 11.38
C MET A 135 1.35 -10.62 11.25
N SER A 136 2.20 -11.65 11.35
CA SER A 136 1.71 -13.01 11.22
C SER A 136 0.91 -13.38 12.47
N TRP A 137 -0.07 -14.11 12.23
CA TRP A 137 -1.17 -14.31 13.15
C TRP A 137 -1.64 -15.75 13.21
#